data_ff9df4af487346cbf112d5222f7fefb3
#
_entry.id   ff9df4af487346cbf112d5222f7fefb3
#
_cell.length_a   1.000
_cell.length_b   1.000
_cell.length_c   1.000
_cell.angle_alpha   90.00
_cell.angle_beta   90.00
_cell.angle_gamma   90.00
#
_symmetry.space_group_name_H-M   'P 1'
#
loop_
_entity.id
_entity.type
_entity.pdbx_description
1 polymer ?
#
loop_
_entity_poly.entity_id
_entity_poly.type
_entity_poly.pdbx_seq_one_letter_code
_entity_poly.pdbx_strand_id
1 'polypeptide(L)'
;MKKIVLLTGGSGLVGRNIINHNLSQNYKILSPTSSNLNLLNYKDTEDYIALNKPEIVIHAAGIVGGIEANINHPVKFLVDNMQMGLNILMASKTQSIKNFINLGSSSMYPKNAKNPLSENSIMKGEFEPTNEGYALAKTADNDVSNNFSIS
;
A
#
# COMPACT_ATOMS: atom_id res chain seq x y z
N MET A 1 -8.24 -6.09 -25.53
CA MET A 1 -7.48 -4.97 -24.92
C MET A 1 -6.76 -5.49 -23.68
N LYS A 2 -5.58 -4.92 -23.34
CA LYS A 2 -4.90 -5.27 -22.08
C LYS A 2 -5.64 -4.63 -20.92
N LYS A 3 -5.79 -5.36 -19.80
CA LYS A 3 -6.32 -4.80 -18.55
C LYS A 3 -5.44 -3.68 -18.03
N ILE A 4 -6.06 -2.63 -17.50
CA ILE A 4 -5.37 -1.49 -16.93
C ILE A 4 -5.09 -1.76 -15.44
N VAL A 5 -3.84 -1.63 -15.05
CA VAL A 5 -3.37 -1.77 -13.66
C VAL A 5 -2.84 -0.42 -13.20
N LEU A 6 -3.37 0.11 -12.10
CA LEU A 6 -2.75 1.22 -11.38
C LEU A 6 -1.78 0.63 -10.35
N LEU A 7 -0.50 0.90 -10.53
CA LEU A 7 0.56 0.53 -9.59
C LEU A 7 1.10 1.79 -8.92
N THR A 8 0.75 1.98 -7.65
CA THR A 8 1.38 3.05 -6.85
C THR A 8 2.74 2.59 -6.35
N GLY A 9 3.68 3.51 -6.17
CA GLY A 9 5.03 3.17 -5.70
C GLY A 9 5.91 2.45 -6.74
N GLY A 10 5.63 2.62 -8.03
CA GLY A 10 6.37 1.95 -9.11
C GLY A 10 7.85 2.29 -9.21
N SER A 11 8.31 3.41 -8.65
CA SER A 11 9.72 3.77 -8.56
C SER A 11 10.46 3.07 -7.40
N GLY A 12 9.73 2.46 -6.46
CA GLY A 12 10.29 1.71 -5.34
C GLY A 12 10.82 0.33 -5.74
N LEU A 13 11.44 -0.37 -4.78
CA LEU A 13 12.02 -1.69 -5.01
C LEU A 13 10.99 -2.68 -5.57
N VAL A 14 9.86 -2.84 -4.89
CA VAL A 14 8.82 -3.79 -5.28
C VAL A 14 8.15 -3.36 -6.59
N GLY A 15 7.79 -2.08 -6.70
CA GLY A 15 7.14 -1.56 -7.91
C GLY A 15 7.96 -1.75 -9.18
N ARG A 16 9.28 -1.48 -9.13
CA ARG A 16 10.18 -1.74 -10.27
C ARG A 16 10.24 -3.22 -10.64
N ASN A 17 10.27 -4.12 -9.65
CA ASN A 17 10.25 -5.56 -9.93
C ASN A 17 8.95 -6.00 -10.58
N ILE A 18 7.80 -5.46 -10.16
CA ILE A 18 6.51 -5.72 -10.82
C ILE A 18 6.54 -5.24 -12.28
N ILE A 19 7.01 -4.01 -12.53
CA ILE A 19 7.07 -3.44 -13.89
C ILE A 19 7.98 -4.25 -14.81
N ASN A 20 9.12 -4.70 -14.30
CA ASN A 20 10.14 -5.43 -15.06
C ASN A 20 9.83 -6.93 -15.23
N HIS A 21 8.83 -7.44 -14.54
CA HIS A 21 8.47 -8.86 -14.64
C HIS A 21 7.84 -9.18 -16.00
N ASN A 22 8.16 -10.34 -16.58
CA ASN A 22 7.68 -10.76 -17.92
C ASN A 22 6.15 -10.69 -18.07
N LEU A 23 5.40 -11.04 -17.03
CA LEU A 23 3.94 -10.99 -17.04
C LEU A 23 3.38 -9.57 -17.13
N SER A 24 4.15 -8.55 -16.78
CA SER A 24 3.73 -7.15 -16.87
C SER A 24 3.34 -6.75 -18.30
N GLN A 25 3.95 -7.38 -19.29
CA GLN A 25 3.66 -7.15 -20.71
C GLN A 25 2.22 -7.49 -21.09
N ASN A 26 1.50 -8.28 -20.29
CA ASN A 26 0.10 -8.63 -20.52
C ASN A 26 -0.88 -7.53 -20.08
N TYR A 27 -0.39 -6.51 -19.38
CA TYR A 27 -1.17 -5.44 -18.79
C TYR A 27 -0.75 -4.06 -19.32
N LYS A 28 -1.64 -3.08 -19.21
CA LYS A 28 -1.31 -1.66 -19.33
C LYS A 28 -1.07 -1.12 -17.92
N ILE A 29 0.20 -1.02 -17.51
CA ILE A 29 0.54 -0.54 -16.18
C ILE A 29 0.64 0.98 -16.19
N LEU A 30 -0.15 1.63 -15.33
CA LEU A 30 -0.06 3.05 -15.00
C LEU A 30 0.70 3.17 -13.68
N SER A 31 1.85 3.78 -13.71
CA SER A 31 2.70 3.96 -12.54
C SER A 31 3.08 5.43 -12.35
N PRO A 32 2.14 6.25 -11.82
CA PRO A 32 2.40 7.67 -11.62
C PRO A 32 3.46 7.91 -10.55
N THR A 33 4.22 8.98 -10.72
CA THR A 33 5.09 9.51 -9.68
C THR A 33 4.26 10.31 -8.66
N SER A 34 4.83 10.65 -7.51
CA SER A 34 4.15 11.48 -6.50
C SER A 34 3.81 12.90 -6.99
N SER A 35 4.49 13.39 -8.02
CA SER A 35 4.16 14.67 -8.67
C SER A 35 2.94 14.55 -9.59
N ASN A 36 2.61 13.36 -10.07
CA ASN A 36 1.49 13.12 -10.97
C ASN A 36 0.25 12.58 -10.24
N LEU A 37 0.45 12.02 -9.05
CA LEU A 37 -0.59 11.50 -8.18
C LEU A 37 -0.16 11.65 -6.73
N ASN A 38 -0.72 12.64 -6.03
CA ASN A 38 -0.48 12.84 -4.61
C ASN A 38 -1.46 11.97 -3.80
N LEU A 39 -1.00 10.81 -3.33
CA LEU A 39 -1.81 9.90 -2.52
C LEU A 39 -2.21 10.47 -1.15
N LEU A 40 -1.55 11.52 -0.65
CA LEU A 40 -1.98 12.21 0.57
C LEU A 40 -3.22 13.08 0.35
N ASN A 41 -3.58 13.36 -0.90
CA ASN A 41 -4.80 14.09 -1.26
C ASN A 41 -5.83 13.12 -1.82
N TYR A 42 -6.97 12.99 -1.11
CA TYR A 42 -8.05 12.09 -1.52
C TYR A 42 -8.63 12.48 -2.89
N LYS A 43 -8.85 13.78 -3.12
CA LYS A 43 -9.45 14.24 -4.38
C LYS A 43 -8.56 13.96 -5.58
N ASP A 44 -7.27 14.19 -5.47
CA ASP A 44 -6.29 13.85 -6.53
C ASP A 44 -6.32 12.35 -6.82
N THR A 45 -6.43 11.52 -5.77
CA THR A 45 -6.47 10.05 -5.88
C THR A 45 -7.76 9.59 -6.56
N GLU A 46 -8.90 10.12 -6.16
CA GLU A 46 -10.21 9.81 -6.73
C GLU A 46 -10.29 10.22 -8.21
N ASP A 47 -9.87 11.45 -8.53
CA ASP A 47 -9.88 11.98 -9.90
C ASP A 47 -8.97 11.17 -10.82
N TYR A 48 -7.79 10.76 -10.32
CA TYR A 48 -6.88 9.93 -11.09
C TYR A 48 -7.48 8.57 -11.43
N ILE A 49 -8.12 7.90 -10.46
CA ILE A 49 -8.78 6.60 -10.68
C ILE A 49 -9.98 6.78 -11.62
N ALA A 50 -10.81 7.79 -11.41
CA ALA A 50 -11.99 8.07 -12.24
C ALA A 50 -11.62 8.33 -13.72
N LEU A 51 -10.52 9.07 -13.94
CA LEU A 51 -10.02 9.39 -15.28
C LEU A 51 -9.46 8.15 -16.00
N ASN A 52 -8.65 7.37 -15.30
CA ASN A 52 -7.87 6.28 -15.90
C ASN A 52 -8.59 4.92 -15.89
N LYS A 53 -9.62 4.77 -15.05
CA LYS A 53 -10.48 3.58 -14.90
C LYS A 53 -9.69 2.26 -14.84
N PRO A 54 -8.75 2.11 -13.90
CA PRO A 54 -8.02 0.86 -13.75
C PRO A 54 -8.96 -0.28 -13.36
N GLU A 55 -8.70 -1.48 -13.84
CA GLU A 55 -9.43 -2.68 -13.43
C GLU A 55 -8.80 -3.34 -12.21
N ILE A 56 -7.52 -3.04 -11.96
CA ILE A 56 -6.73 -3.58 -10.86
C ILE A 56 -5.96 -2.43 -10.24
N VAL A 57 -5.95 -2.35 -8.92
CA VAL A 57 -5.08 -1.44 -8.16
C VAL A 57 -4.10 -2.27 -7.35
N ILE A 58 -2.80 -1.97 -7.49
CA ILE A 58 -1.72 -2.53 -6.66
C ILE A 58 -1.11 -1.37 -5.87
N HIS A 59 -1.32 -1.38 -4.56
CA HIS A 59 -0.77 -0.36 -3.68
C HIS A 59 0.56 -0.82 -3.08
N ALA A 60 1.66 -0.35 -3.70
CA ALA A 60 3.03 -0.59 -3.26
C ALA A 60 3.73 0.70 -2.80
N ALA A 61 3.02 1.83 -2.80
CA ALA A 61 3.56 3.08 -2.28
C ALA A 61 3.66 3.03 -0.75
N GLY A 62 4.63 3.75 -0.23
CA GLY A 62 4.81 3.95 1.20
C GLY A 62 6.02 4.84 1.44
N ILE A 63 5.96 5.64 2.50
CA ILE A 63 7.13 6.31 3.04
C ILE A 63 7.87 5.28 3.89
N VAL A 64 9.04 4.89 3.42
CA VAL A 64 9.92 3.93 4.10
C VAL A 64 11.24 4.59 4.43
N GLY A 65 11.88 4.16 5.51
CA GLY A 65 13.18 4.66 5.93
C GLY A 65 13.89 3.69 6.84
N GLY A 66 15.17 3.96 7.11
CA GLY A 66 15.94 3.20 8.09
C GLY A 66 15.45 3.46 9.52
N ILE A 67 16.05 2.75 10.48
CA ILE A 67 15.73 2.81 11.92
C ILE A 67 15.75 4.25 12.42
N GLU A 68 16.81 5.00 12.12
CA GLU A 68 16.98 6.38 12.56
C GLU A 68 15.84 7.30 12.07
N ALA A 69 15.45 7.17 10.81
CA ALA A 69 14.35 7.97 10.24
C ALA A 69 13.01 7.67 10.92
N ASN A 70 12.74 6.40 11.21
CA ASN A 70 11.52 5.99 11.92
C ASN A 70 11.49 6.51 13.36
N ILE A 71 12.62 6.45 14.08
CA ILE A 71 12.74 6.97 15.45
C ILE A 71 12.54 8.49 15.47
N ASN A 72 13.14 9.22 14.53
CA ASN A 72 13.08 10.68 14.49
C ASN A 72 11.73 11.23 14.01
N HIS A 73 10.98 10.46 13.21
CA HIS A 73 9.72 10.93 12.61
C HIS A 73 8.57 9.90 12.72
N PRO A 74 8.31 9.30 13.91
CA PRO A 74 7.35 8.19 14.04
C PRO A 74 5.93 8.59 13.63
N VAL A 75 5.50 9.80 13.97
CA VAL A 75 4.16 10.33 13.59
C VAL A 75 4.03 10.45 12.08
N LYS A 76 5.06 10.92 11.40
CA LYS A 76 5.04 11.05 9.94
C LYS A 76 4.92 9.67 9.26
N PHE A 77 5.68 8.68 9.71
CA PHE A 77 5.61 7.32 9.18
C PHE A 77 4.24 6.67 9.43
N LEU A 78 3.62 6.96 10.56
CA LEU A 78 2.26 6.50 10.85
C LEU A 78 1.23 7.22 9.95
N VAL A 79 1.17 8.54 10.07
CA VAL A 79 0.07 9.34 9.48
C VAL A 79 0.10 9.31 7.96
N ASP A 80 1.27 9.56 7.35
CA ASP A 80 1.34 9.65 5.90
C ASP A 80 1.10 8.29 5.23
N ASN A 81 1.63 7.18 5.80
CA ASN A 81 1.36 5.86 5.23
C ASN A 81 -0.12 5.48 5.38
N MET A 82 -0.71 5.69 6.55
CA MET A 82 -2.13 5.42 6.78
C MET A 82 -3.01 6.28 5.85
N GLN A 83 -2.69 7.56 5.69
CA GLN A 83 -3.46 8.44 4.81
C GLN A 83 -3.40 8.01 3.34
N MET A 84 -2.21 7.61 2.85
CA MET A 84 -2.07 7.10 1.48
C MET A 84 -2.88 5.81 1.28
N GLY A 85 -2.80 4.88 2.22
CA GLY A 85 -3.55 3.62 2.16
C GLY A 85 -5.06 3.84 2.17
N LEU A 86 -5.54 4.67 3.10
CA LEU A 86 -6.97 5.00 3.18
C LEU A 86 -7.48 5.72 1.92
N ASN A 87 -6.74 6.71 1.42
CA ASN A 87 -7.16 7.47 0.24
C ASN A 87 -7.29 6.57 -0.99
N ILE A 88 -6.28 5.72 -1.26
CA ILE A 88 -6.32 4.84 -2.44
C ILE A 88 -7.40 3.76 -2.30
N LEU A 89 -7.63 3.26 -1.10
CA LEU A 89 -8.68 2.27 -0.82
C LEU A 89 -10.08 2.87 -1.01
N MET A 90 -10.34 4.04 -0.38
CA MET A 90 -11.62 4.74 -0.49
C MET A 90 -11.92 5.14 -1.93
N ALA A 91 -10.96 5.73 -2.63
CA ALA A 91 -11.10 6.09 -4.05
C ALA A 91 -11.37 4.88 -4.93
N SER A 92 -10.70 3.75 -4.67
CA SER A 92 -10.94 2.48 -5.37
C SER A 92 -12.36 1.96 -5.12
N LYS A 93 -12.84 2.04 -3.87
CA LYS A 93 -14.22 1.65 -3.53
C LYS A 93 -15.25 2.53 -4.22
N THR A 94 -15.10 3.86 -4.18
CA THR A 94 -16.00 4.82 -4.83
C THR A 94 -16.09 4.55 -6.34
N GLN A 95 -15.00 4.17 -6.98
CA GLN A 95 -14.94 3.86 -8.41
C GLN A 95 -15.23 2.38 -8.73
N SER A 96 -15.72 1.61 -7.75
CA SER A 96 -16.11 0.20 -7.92
C SER A 96 -14.99 -0.71 -8.47
N ILE A 97 -13.75 -0.44 -8.09
CA ILE A 97 -12.62 -1.31 -8.43
C ILE A 97 -12.78 -2.63 -7.67
N LYS A 98 -12.78 -3.75 -8.40
CA LYS A 98 -12.99 -5.08 -7.82
C LYS A 98 -11.70 -5.79 -7.39
N ASN A 99 -10.58 -5.42 -7.98
CA ASN A 99 -9.30 -6.07 -7.71
C ASN A 99 -8.34 -5.07 -7.07
N PHE A 100 -8.24 -5.12 -5.76
CA PHE A 100 -7.34 -4.30 -4.96
C PHE A 100 -6.32 -5.18 -4.26
N ILE A 101 -5.03 -4.92 -4.48
CA ILE A 101 -3.91 -5.63 -3.84
C ILE A 101 -3.13 -4.61 -3.02
N ASN A 102 -3.14 -4.78 -1.71
CA ASN A 102 -2.33 -3.98 -0.80
C ASN A 102 -1.09 -4.76 -0.37
N LEU A 103 0.07 -4.14 -0.47
CA LEU A 103 1.31 -4.78 -0.02
C LEU A 103 1.52 -4.53 1.47
N GLY A 104 1.46 -5.60 2.24
CA GLY A 104 1.79 -5.62 3.67
C GLY A 104 3.28 -5.46 3.93
N SER A 105 3.69 -5.74 5.15
CA SER A 105 5.09 -5.69 5.60
C SER A 105 5.34 -6.74 6.67
N SER A 106 6.57 -7.25 6.74
CA SER A 106 7.01 -8.08 7.87
C SER A 106 6.93 -7.34 9.22
N SER A 107 6.96 -6.00 9.21
CA SER A 107 6.80 -5.18 10.41
C SER A 107 5.44 -5.31 11.09
N MET A 108 4.42 -5.86 10.40
CA MET A 108 3.09 -6.11 10.96
C MET A 108 3.06 -7.25 11.97
N TYR A 109 4.10 -8.07 11.99
CA TYR A 109 4.20 -9.18 12.92
C TYR A 109 4.81 -8.76 14.25
N PRO A 110 4.42 -9.39 15.37
CA PRO A 110 5.03 -9.13 16.67
C PRO A 110 6.55 -9.34 16.64
N LYS A 111 7.30 -8.47 17.33
CA LYS A 111 8.78 -8.57 17.40
C LYS A 111 9.31 -9.94 17.86
N ASN A 112 8.51 -10.67 18.66
CA ASN A 112 8.86 -11.98 19.20
C ASN A 112 8.10 -13.14 18.50
N ALA A 113 7.52 -12.90 17.30
CA ALA A 113 6.83 -13.94 16.57
C ALA A 113 7.78 -15.09 16.16
N LYS A 114 7.32 -16.32 16.32
CA LYS A 114 8.09 -17.51 15.95
C LYS A 114 8.06 -17.76 14.45
N ASN A 115 9.18 -18.17 13.88
CA ASN A 115 9.23 -18.63 12.50
C ASN A 115 8.75 -20.09 12.35
N PRO A 116 8.08 -20.44 11.23
CA PRO A 116 7.62 -19.54 10.17
C PRO A 116 6.52 -18.60 10.66
N LEU A 117 6.51 -17.34 10.17
CA LEU A 117 5.49 -16.36 10.52
C LEU A 117 4.12 -16.82 10.00
N SER A 118 3.10 -16.71 10.85
CA SER A 118 1.70 -16.97 10.49
C SER A 118 0.90 -15.68 10.52
N GLU A 119 0.08 -15.43 9.51
CA GLU A 119 -0.81 -14.27 9.45
C GLU A 119 -1.71 -14.16 10.69
N ASN A 120 -2.07 -15.31 11.29
CA ASN A 120 -2.82 -15.34 12.54
C ASN A 120 -2.10 -14.71 13.74
N SER A 121 -0.81 -14.42 13.65
CA SER A 121 -0.05 -13.73 14.69
C SER A 121 -0.03 -12.20 14.57
N ILE A 122 -0.52 -11.65 13.46
CA ILE A 122 -0.67 -10.20 13.27
C ILE A 122 -1.56 -9.65 14.40
N MET A 123 -1.17 -8.54 15.01
CA MET A 123 -1.84 -7.88 16.14
C MET A 123 -1.88 -8.69 17.46
N LYS A 124 -1.17 -9.81 17.57
CA LYS A 124 -1.14 -10.62 18.81
C LYS A 124 0.07 -10.37 19.71
N GLY A 125 0.73 -9.25 19.55
CA GLY A 125 1.86 -8.85 20.39
C GLY A 125 2.40 -7.48 20.00
N GLU A 126 3.44 -7.06 20.71
CA GLU A 126 4.09 -5.76 20.48
C GLU A 126 4.86 -5.72 19.16
N PHE A 127 4.77 -4.61 18.46
CA PHE A 127 5.59 -4.34 17.30
C PHE A 127 7.05 -4.06 17.69
N GLU A 128 7.93 -4.05 16.71
CA GLU A 128 9.30 -3.57 16.89
C GLU A 128 9.27 -2.05 17.18
N PRO A 129 9.74 -1.59 18.36
CA PRO A 129 9.59 -0.18 18.77
C PRO A 129 10.20 0.83 17.81
N THR A 130 11.27 0.43 17.09
CA THR A 130 12.00 1.33 16.19
C THR A 130 11.24 1.68 14.92
N ASN A 131 10.15 0.95 14.58
CA ASN A 131 9.32 1.20 13.41
C ASN A 131 7.80 1.03 13.67
N GLU A 132 7.38 1.17 14.91
CA GLU A 132 6.00 0.94 15.36
C GLU A 132 4.98 1.76 14.57
N GLY A 133 5.26 3.05 14.32
CA GLY A 133 4.36 3.91 13.54
C GLY A 133 4.10 3.38 12.12
N TYR A 134 5.15 2.93 11.43
CA TYR A 134 5.02 2.29 10.12
C TYR A 134 4.28 0.95 10.21
N ALA A 135 4.59 0.14 11.21
CA ALA A 135 3.95 -1.15 11.43
C ALA A 135 2.43 -1.00 11.67
N LEU A 136 2.02 -0.04 12.49
CA LEU A 136 0.62 0.27 12.74
C LEU A 136 -0.12 0.70 11.46
N ALA A 137 0.48 1.61 10.68
CA ALA A 137 -0.11 2.03 9.41
C ALA A 137 -0.33 0.85 8.47
N LYS A 138 0.68 0.01 8.28
CA LYS A 138 0.60 -1.16 7.41
C LYS A 138 -0.39 -2.20 7.90
N THR A 139 -0.53 -2.38 9.21
CA THR A 139 -1.51 -3.30 9.80
C THR A 139 -2.93 -2.80 9.56
N ALA A 140 -3.20 -1.52 9.81
CA ALA A 140 -4.52 -0.93 9.58
C ALA A 140 -4.92 -0.99 8.09
N ASP A 141 -4.02 -0.63 7.18
CA ASP A 141 -4.26 -0.70 5.73
C ASP A 141 -4.56 -2.13 5.28
N ASN A 142 -3.88 -3.12 5.83
CA ASN A 142 -4.09 -4.52 5.48
C ASN A 142 -5.43 -5.04 5.99
N ASP A 143 -5.80 -4.74 7.22
CA ASP A 143 -7.06 -5.17 7.81
C ASP A 143 -8.27 -4.60 7.05
N VAL A 144 -8.24 -3.30 6.74
CA VAL A 144 -9.29 -2.64 5.96
C VAL A 144 -9.36 -3.20 4.53
N SER A 145 -8.22 -3.46 3.89
CA SER A 145 -8.17 -3.97 2.52
C SER A 145 -8.69 -5.41 2.40
N ASN A 146 -8.49 -6.25 3.42
CA ASN A 146 -9.04 -7.62 3.45
C ASN A 146 -10.57 -7.63 3.47
N ASN A 147 -11.20 -6.59 3.99
CA ASN A 147 -12.65 -6.42 4.01
C ASN A 147 -13.21 -5.71 2.77
N PHE A 148 -12.34 -5.29 1.83
CA PHE A 148 -12.71 -4.56 0.63
C PHE A 148 -13.61 -5.36 -0.33
N SER A 149 -13.44 -6.67 -0.39
CA SER A 149 -14.14 -7.57 -1.32
C SER A 149 -15.49 -8.08 -0.79
N ILE A 150 -15.91 -7.68 0.42
CA ILE A 150 -17.11 -8.22 1.10
C ILE A 150 -18.37 -7.36 0.87
N SER A 151 -18.26 -6.25 0.13
CA SER A 151 -19.39 -5.32 -0.07
C SER A 151 -19.75 -5.09 -1.53
#